data_f6271bfbab59c31f0aaee5ec3c1a794c
#
_entry.id   f6271bfbab59c31f0aaee5ec3c1a794c
#
_cell.length_a   1.000
_cell.length_b   1.000
_cell.length_c   1.000
_cell.angle_alpha   90.00
_cell.angle_beta   90.00
_cell.angle_gamma   90.00
#
_symmetry.space_group_name_H-M   'P 1'
#
loop_
_entity.id
_entity.type
_entity.pdbx_description
1 polymer ?
#
loop_
_entity_poly.entity_id
_entity_poly.type
_entity_poly.pdbx_seq_one_letter_code
_entity_poly.pdbx_strand_id
1 'polypeptide(L)'
;MLLAMAAAKDGELRHFDAEQAFLNADIDEEIYFEIPEEFQEFSGAVGGFNKAVYGLVQAGRCWNNKFCDDMTAIGFEQAKADPCVFRKVVDGEAEMVVVVHVDDILAHAKDPATMDRFTAELGKKLRLKDMGDAGYYMGCHITRNRKARELKFD
;
A
#
# COMPACT_ATOMS: atom_id res chain seq x y z
N MET A 1 -8.16 0.89 -14.95
CA MET A 1 -8.37 -0.57 -14.95
C MET A 1 -9.09 -1.06 -13.69
N LEU A 2 -8.56 -0.90 -12.47
CA LEU A 2 -9.15 -1.41 -11.22
C LEU A 2 -10.59 -0.91 -11.00
N LEU A 3 -10.84 0.39 -11.13
CA LEU A 3 -12.18 0.99 -10.98
C LEU A 3 -13.18 0.41 -12.00
N ALA A 4 -12.75 0.21 -13.26
CA ALA A 4 -13.60 -0.41 -14.28
C ALA A 4 -13.94 -1.87 -13.93
N MET A 5 -12.98 -2.62 -13.35
CA MET A 5 -13.23 -3.97 -12.84
C MET A 5 -14.24 -3.95 -11.69
N ALA A 6 -14.09 -3.01 -10.75
CA ALA A 6 -15.00 -2.86 -9.62
C ALA A 6 -16.44 -2.54 -10.07
N ALA A 7 -16.61 -1.69 -11.09
CA ALA A 7 -17.91 -1.42 -11.68
C ALA A 7 -18.50 -2.64 -12.40
N ALA A 8 -17.71 -3.30 -13.26
CA ALA A 8 -18.17 -4.41 -14.09
C ALA A 8 -18.51 -5.67 -13.27
N LYS A 9 -17.66 -6.04 -12.30
CA LYS A 9 -17.81 -7.26 -11.49
C LYS A 9 -18.63 -7.06 -10.20
N ASP A 10 -18.97 -5.81 -9.86
CA ASP A 10 -19.65 -5.42 -8.62
C ASP A 10 -19.02 -5.95 -7.32
N GLY A 11 -17.71 -6.15 -7.34
CA GLY A 11 -16.93 -6.55 -6.16
C GLY A 11 -16.74 -5.42 -5.15
N GLU A 12 -16.08 -5.71 -4.04
CA GLU A 12 -15.73 -4.73 -3.02
C GLU A 12 -14.61 -3.83 -3.50
N LEU A 13 -14.68 -2.56 -3.12
CA LEU A 13 -13.65 -1.56 -3.42
C LEU A 13 -13.36 -0.78 -2.13
N ARG A 14 -12.18 -1.00 -1.53
CA ARG A 14 -11.77 -0.33 -0.29
C ARG A 14 -10.48 0.44 -0.48
N HIS A 15 -10.35 1.49 0.31
CA HIS A 15 -9.17 2.32 0.43
C HIS A 15 -8.49 2.03 1.76
N PHE A 16 -7.17 1.88 1.75
CA PHE A 16 -6.35 1.70 2.94
C PHE A 16 -5.19 2.68 2.91
N ASP A 17 -4.72 3.04 4.09
CA ASP A 17 -3.53 3.84 4.32
C ASP A 17 -2.48 3.00 5.07
N ALA A 18 -1.27 2.94 4.53
CA ALA A 18 -0.15 2.30 5.21
C ALA A 18 0.51 3.30 6.15
N GLU A 19 0.18 3.23 7.44
CA GLU A 19 0.73 4.17 8.43
C GLU A 19 2.25 4.17 8.42
N GLN A 20 2.83 5.36 8.23
CA GLN A 20 4.29 5.56 8.23
C GLN A 20 5.01 4.64 7.23
N ALA A 21 4.53 4.55 6.00
CA ALA A 21 4.96 3.60 4.98
C ALA A 21 6.49 3.37 4.96
N PHE A 22 7.30 4.42 4.85
CA PHE A 22 8.76 4.29 4.77
C PHE A 22 9.38 3.69 6.03
N LEU A 23 8.87 4.03 7.22
CA LEU A 23 9.39 3.50 8.49
C LEU A 23 9.14 1.99 8.67
N ASN A 24 8.27 1.38 7.88
CA ASN A 24 8.11 -0.08 7.87
C ASN A 24 9.28 -0.79 7.18
N ALA A 25 10.03 -0.11 6.30
CA ALA A 25 11.16 -0.68 5.57
C ALA A 25 12.49 -0.43 6.28
N ASP A 26 13.38 -1.43 6.27
CA ASP A 26 14.76 -1.27 6.69
C ASP A 26 15.53 -0.50 5.61
N ILE A 27 16.50 0.31 6.04
CA ILE A 27 17.41 0.97 5.11
C ILE A 27 18.48 -0.05 4.67
N ASP A 28 18.81 -0.06 3.40
CA ASP A 28 19.75 -1.01 2.80
C ASP A 28 21.17 -0.45 2.60
N GLU A 29 21.41 0.77 3.07
CA GLU A 29 22.70 1.47 3.02
C GLU A 29 22.99 2.13 4.36
N GLU A 30 24.27 2.24 4.72
CA GLU A 30 24.68 2.99 5.91
C GLU A 30 24.55 4.50 5.66
N ILE A 31 23.61 5.13 6.33
CA ILE A 31 23.37 6.56 6.25
C ILE A 31 23.45 7.15 7.65
N TYR A 32 24.25 8.18 7.76
CA TYR A 32 24.48 8.87 9.01
C TYR A 32 23.92 10.30 8.95
N PHE A 33 23.57 10.82 10.11
CA PHE A 33 23.11 12.21 10.28
C PHE A 33 23.76 12.85 11.48
N GLU A 34 23.92 14.16 11.43
CA GLU A 34 24.33 14.95 12.59
C GLU A 34 23.19 15.02 13.61
N ILE A 35 23.51 14.69 14.84
CA ILE A 35 22.51 14.74 15.91
C ILE A 35 22.18 16.21 16.22
N PRO A 36 20.89 16.60 16.24
CA PRO A 36 20.48 17.97 16.56
C PRO A 36 21.02 18.46 17.91
N GLU A 37 21.36 19.74 18.00
CA GLU A 37 21.98 20.36 19.20
C GLU A 37 21.13 20.24 20.48
N GLU A 38 19.81 20.05 20.32
CA GLU A 38 18.89 19.84 21.44
C GLU A 38 19.18 18.55 22.22
N PHE A 39 19.86 17.58 21.59
CA PHE A 39 20.31 16.34 22.21
C PHE A 39 21.75 16.43 22.70
N GLN A 40 22.05 17.40 23.55
CA GLN A 40 23.40 17.75 24.01
C GLN A 40 24.19 16.59 24.65
N GLU A 41 23.50 15.61 25.22
CA GLU A 41 24.12 14.39 25.79
C GLU A 41 24.84 13.53 24.73
N PHE A 42 24.51 13.70 23.45
CA PHE A 42 25.13 13.03 22.31
C PHE A 42 26.02 13.96 21.48
N SER A 43 26.42 15.12 22.04
CA SER A 43 27.24 16.09 21.30
C SER A 43 28.52 15.46 20.75
N GLY A 44 28.74 15.64 19.45
CA GLY A 44 29.89 15.07 18.73
C GLY A 44 29.71 13.63 18.26
N ALA A 45 28.57 13.01 18.54
CA ALA A 45 28.20 11.72 17.96
C ALA A 45 27.42 11.89 16.64
N VAL A 46 27.43 10.85 15.81
CA VAL A 46 26.60 10.75 14.60
C VAL A 46 25.51 9.70 14.82
N GLY A 47 24.30 10.00 14.37
CA GLY A 47 23.20 9.02 14.35
C GLY A 47 23.22 8.23 13.07
N GLY A 48 22.79 6.96 13.10
CA GLY A 48 22.58 6.13 11.93
C GLY A 48 21.10 5.80 11.74
N PHE A 49 20.64 5.76 10.48
CA PHE A 49 19.29 5.31 10.17
C PHE A 49 19.23 3.79 10.08
N ASN A 50 18.33 3.16 10.82
CA ASN A 50 17.99 1.74 10.70
C ASN A 50 16.78 1.54 9.78
N LYS A 51 15.94 2.56 9.64
CA LYS A 51 14.71 2.54 8.85
C LYS A 51 14.74 3.62 7.77
N ALA A 52 14.02 3.38 6.69
CA ALA A 52 13.80 4.40 5.68
C ALA A 52 12.94 5.53 6.26
N VAL A 53 13.36 6.77 6.01
CA VAL A 53 12.65 7.98 6.45
C VAL A 53 12.36 8.89 5.26
N TYR A 54 11.33 9.73 5.41
CA TYR A 54 11.02 10.76 4.43
C TYR A 54 12.22 11.68 4.20
N GLY A 55 12.52 11.93 2.92
CA GLY A 55 13.66 12.76 2.51
C GLY A 55 14.90 11.97 2.08
N LEU A 56 15.03 10.70 2.42
CA LEU A 56 16.09 9.84 1.89
C LEU A 56 15.75 9.40 0.47
N VAL A 57 16.73 9.50 -0.44
CA VAL A 57 16.58 9.14 -1.87
C VAL A 57 16.13 7.68 -2.05
N GLN A 58 16.66 6.77 -1.25
CA GLN A 58 16.38 5.33 -1.34
C GLN A 58 15.12 4.89 -0.58
N ALA A 59 14.49 5.77 0.20
CA ALA A 59 13.33 5.40 1.04
C ALA A 59 12.19 4.79 0.23
N GLY A 60 11.87 5.37 -0.93
CA GLY A 60 10.83 4.85 -1.83
C GLY A 60 11.16 3.46 -2.37
N ARG A 61 12.42 3.18 -2.70
CA ARG A 61 12.88 1.87 -3.15
C ARG A 61 12.79 0.83 -2.03
N CYS A 62 13.29 1.16 -0.84
CA CYS A 62 13.25 0.26 0.32
C CYS A 62 11.81 -0.10 0.69
N TRP A 63 10.91 0.88 0.71
CA TRP A 63 9.48 0.66 0.94
C TRP A 63 8.84 -0.21 -0.13
N ASN A 64 9.08 0.08 -1.40
CA ASN A 64 8.53 -0.72 -2.51
C ASN A 64 8.97 -2.18 -2.41
N ASN A 65 10.25 -2.45 -2.17
CA ASN A 65 10.78 -3.81 -2.00
C ASN A 65 10.08 -4.52 -0.83
N LYS A 66 10.01 -3.86 0.34
CA LYS A 66 9.32 -4.40 1.53
C LYS A 66 7.85 -4.73 1.24
N PHE A 67 7.13 -3.82 0.58
CA PHE A 67 5.73 -4.03 0.23
C PHE A 67 5.56 -5.18 -0.77
N CYS A 68 6.43 -5.30 -1.77
CA CYS A 68 6.45 -6.41 -2.72
C CYS A 68 6.65 -7.76 -2.01
N ASP A 69 7.59 -7.83 -1.06
CA ASP A 69 7.85 -9.04 -0.28
C ASP A 69 6.64 -9.42 0.58
N ASP A 70 6.01 -8.45 1.23
CA ASP A 70 4.80 -8.68 2.03
C ASP A 70 3.63 -9.17 1.19
N MET A 71 3.39 -8.54 0.04
CA MET A 71 2.32 -8.95 -0.89
C MET A 71 2.57 -10.35 -1.45
N THR A 72 3.81 -10.66 -1.80
CA THR A 72 4.21 -12.00 -2.27
C THR A 72 3.99 -13.05 -1.18
N ALA A 73 4.36 -12.74 0.07
CA ALA A 73 4.20 -13.63 1.21
C ALA A 73 2.74 -13.98 1.53
N ILE A 74 1.79 -13.11 1.16
CA ILE A 74 0.34 -13.36 1.30
C ILE A 74 -0.32 -13.85 -0.01
N GLY A 75 0.51 -14.24 -1.00
CA GLY A 75 0.08 -14.93 -2.21
C GLY A 75 -0.36 -14.02 -3.37
N PHE A 76 0.11 -12.78 -3.39
CA PHE A 76 -0.08 -11.89 -4.54
C PHE A 76 1.10 -11.97 -5.50
N GLU A 77 0.81 -11.74 -6.78
CA GLU A 77 1.78 -11.57 -7.84
C GLU A 77 1.80 -10.10 -8.28
N GLN A 78 2.99 -9.53 -8.42
CA GLN A 78 3.18 -8.21 -9.01
C GLN A 78 2.91 -8.26 -10.52
N ALA A 79 2.18 -7.29 -11.05
CA ALA A 79 1.87 -7.24 -12.47
C ALA A 79 3.10 -6.80 -13.28
N LYS A 80 3.34 -7.49 -14.43
CA LYS A 80 4.50 -7.17 -15.30
C LYS A 80 4.40 -5.79 -15.96
N ALA A 81 3.19 -5.30 -16.20
CA ALA A 81 2.96 -4.04 -16.89
C ALA A 81 3.08 -2.80 -15.97
N ASP A 82 2.85 -2.98 -14.67
CA ASP A 82 2.88 -1.90 -13.68
C ASP A 82 3.29 -2.49 -12.33
N PRO A 83 4.46 -2.13 -11.79
CA PRO A 83 4.97 -2.65 -10.53
C PRO A 83 4.16 -2.20 -9.30
N CYS A 84 3.29 -1.20 -9.43
CA CYS A 84 2.38 -0.77 -8.37
C CYS A 84 1.08 -1.59 -8.31
N VAL A 85 0.89 -2.54 -9.23
CA VAL A 85 -0.30 -3.38 -9.31
C VAL A 85 0.01 -4.80 -8.88
N PHE A 86 -0.78 -5.32 -7.95
CA PHE A 86 -0.70 -6.68 -7.43
C PHE A 86 -2.02 -7.42 -7.67
N ARG A 87 -1.95 -8.70 -7.95
CA ARG A 87 -3.12 -9.55 -8.17
C ARG A 87 -2.99 -10.86 -7.42
N LYS A 88 -4.09 -11.34 -6.90
CA LYS A 88 -4.23 -12.71 -6.37
C LYS A 88 -5.13 -13.48 -7.32
N VAL A 89 -4.59 -14.55 -7.89
CA VAL A 89 -5.29 -15.39 -8.88
C VAL A 89 -5.62 -16.72 -8.23
N VAL A 90 -6.88 -17.14 -8.32
CA VAL A 90 -7.36 -18.44 -7.84
C VAL A 90 -8.16 -19.07 -8.99
N ASP A 91 -7.86 -20.31 -9.33
CA ASP A 91 -8.51 -21.06 -10.42
C ASP A 91 -8.51 -20.32 -11.78
N GLY A 92 -7.42 -19.55 -12.03
CA GLY A 92 -7.25 -18.80 -13.28
C GLY A 92 -7.97 -17.44 -13.33
N GLU A 93 -8.73 -17.08 -12.30
CA GLU A 93 -9.42 -15.79 -12.19
C GLU A 93 -8.78 -14.87 -11.13
N ALA A 94 -8.74 -13.58 -11.44
CA ALA A 94 -8.31 -12.59 -10.46
C ALA A 94 -9.38 -12.42 -9.37
N GLU A 95 -9.11 -13.00 -8.20
CA GLU A 95 -9.94 -12.90 -7.00
C GLU A 95 -9.82 -11.51 -6.37
N MET A 96 -8.64 -10.93 -6.45
CA MET A 96 -8.34 -9.61 -5.90
C MET A 96 -7.29 -8.89 -6.72
N VAL A 97 -7.42 -7.56 -6.80
CA VAL A 97 -6.42 -6.65 -7.40
C VAL A 97 -6.18 -5.50 -6.45
N VAL A 98 -4.91 -5.18 -6.21
CA VAL A 98 -4.46 -4.12 -5.33
C VAL A 98 -3.57 -3.17 -6.13
N VAL A 99 -3.77 -1.87 -5.94
CA VAL A 99 -2.90 -0.81 -6.49
C VAL A 99 -2.36 -0.03 -5.32
N VAL A 100 -1.06 0.20 -5.30
CA VAL A 100 -0.38 0.97 -4.25
C VAL A 100 0.25 2.23 -4.82
N HIS A 101 0.09 3.34 -4.11
CA HIS A 101 0.81 4.58 -4.38
C HIS A 101 1.39 5.10 -3.05
N VAL A 102 2.63 4.72 -2.76
CA VAL A 102 3.33 4.96 -1.49
C VAL A 102 2.53 4.38 -0.31
N ASP A 103 1.81 5.21 0.43
CA ASP A 103 0.96 4.88 1.57
C ASP A 103 -0.50 4.60 1.19
N ASP A 104 -0.96 5.16 0.07
CA ASP A 104 -2.32 4.95 -0.44
C ASP A 104 -2.48 3.59 -1.14
N ILE A 105 -3.37 2.74 -0.66
CA ILE A 105 -3.66 1.41 -1.19
C ILE A 105 -5.13 1.34 -1.60
N LEU A 106 -5.38 1.10 -2.88
CA LEU A 106 -6.73 0.85 -3.39
C LEU A 106 -6.88 -0.63 -3.74
N ALA A 107 -7.85 -1.30 -3.15
CA ALA A 107 -8.06 -2.73 -3.28
C ALA A 107 -9.46 -3.05 -3.82
N HIS A 108 -9.52 -3.92 -4.82
CA HIS A 108 -10.74 -4.53 -5.32
C HIS A 108 -10.73 -6.03 -5.05
N ALA A 109 -11.77 -6.54 -4.40
CA ALA A 109 -11.98 -7.97 -4.17
C ALA A 109 -13.33 -8.42 -4.72
N LYS A 110 -13.46 -9.69 -5.05
CA LYS A 110 -14.72 -10.26 -5.57
C LYS A 110 -15.86 -10.21 -4.54
N ASP A 111 -15.52 -10.31 -3.25
CA ASP A 111 -16.47 -10.37 -2.15
C ASP A 111 -15.88 -9.81 -0.83
N PRO A 112 -16.73 -9.49 0.17
CA PRO A 112 -16.28 -8.97 1.46
C PRO A 112 -15.33 -9.92 2.21
N ALA A 113 -15.55 -11.22 2.17
CA ALA A 113 -14.73 -12.18 2.90
C ALA A 113 -13.29 -12.23 2.37
N THR A 114 -13.12 -12.09 1.07
CA THR A 114 -11.80 -11.96 0.42
C THR A 114 -11.10 -10.68 0.85
N MET A 115 -11.84 -9.56 0.93
CA MET A 115 -11.32 -8.28 1.40
C MET A 115 -10.91 -8.33 2.87
N ASP A 116 -11.74 -8.90 3.74
CA ASP A 116 -11.44 -9.01 5.17
C ASP A 116 -10.23 -9.92 5.44
N ARG A 117 -10.09 -11.01 4.68
CA ARG A 117 -8.91 -11.88 4.73
C ARG A 117 -7.63 -11.14 4.34
N PHE A 118 -7.68 -10.37 3.25
CA PHE A 118 -6.56 -9.52 2.84
C PHE A 118 -6.17 -8.52 3.92
N THR A 119 -7.16 -7.80 4.48
CA THR A 119 -6.94 -6.82 5.55
C THR A 119 -6.27 -7.46 6.76
N ALA A 120 -6.73 -8.66 7.16
CA ALA A 120 -6.15 -9.39 8.29
C ALA A 120 -4.74 -9.91 8.01
N GLU A 121 -4.45 -10.39 6.80
CA GLU A 121 -3.13 -10.91 6.42
C GLU A 121 -2.09 -9.78 6.28
N LEU A 122 -2.43 -8.71 5.58
CA LEU A 122 -1.54 -7.56 5.39
C LEU A 122 -1.35 -6.77 6.69
N GLY A 123 -2.39 -6.66 7.53
CA GLY A 123 -2.32 -6.00 8.84
C GLY A 123 -1.41 -6.69 9.86
N LYS A 124 -1.00 -7.95 9.63
CA LYS A 124 0.04 -8.63 10.41
C LYS A 124 1.47 -8.21 10.01
N LYS A 125 1.62 -7.63 8.83
CA LYS A 125 2.91 -7.26 8.24
C LYS A 125 3.24 -5.79 8.44
N LEU A 126 2.22 -4.93 8.34
CA LEU A 126 2.35 -3.48 8.46
C LEU A 126 1.13 -2.89 9.16
N ARG A 127 1.27 -1.66 9.67
CA ARG A 127 0.15 -0.91 10.23
C ARG A 127 -0.74 -0.43 9.09
N LEU A 128 -1.88 -1.10 8.92
CA LEU A 128 -2.84 -0.81 7.87
C LEU A 128 -4.09 -0.18 8.47
N LYS A 129 -4.39 1.04 8.05
CA LYS A 129 -5.63 1.73 8.40
C LYS A 129 -6.66 1.50 7.31
N ASP A 130 -7.76 0.82 7.64
CA ASP A 130 -8.90 0.68 6.73
C ASP A 130 -9.72 1.97 6.71
N MET A 131 -9.78 2.62 5.55
CA MET A 131 -10.52 3.85 5.32
C MET A 131 -11.97 3.58 4.87
N GLY A 132 -12.36 2.30 4.75
CA GLY A 132 -13.66 1.85 4.30
C GLY A 132 -13.82 1.88 2.78
N ASP A 133 -15.08 2.02 2.33
CA ASP A 133 -15.39 2.12 0.90
C ASP A 133 -14.63 3.28 0.26
N ALA A 134 -14.03 3.02 -0.90
CA ALA A 134 -13.22 4.01 -1.60
C ALA A 134 -14.10 5.16 -2.12
N GLY A 135 -14.16 6.26 -1.37
CA GLY A 135 -14.84 7.50 -1.75
C GLY A 135 -13.90 8.58 -2.28
N TYR A 136 -12.59 8.42 -2.04
CA TYR A 136 -11.55 9.36 -2.46
C TYR A 136 -10.23 8.61 -2.65
N TYR A 137 -9.49 8.91 -3.73
CA TYR A 137 -8.19 8.31 -3.99
C TYR A 137 -7.34 9.23 -4.87
N MET A 138 -6.11 9.48 -4.47
CA MET A 138 -5.14 10.31 -5.21
C MET A 138 -5.67 11.66 -5.69
N GLY A 139 -6.42 12.37 -4.84
CA GLY A 139 -6.94 13.69 -5.18
C GLY A 139 -8.28 13.71 -5.94
N CYS A 140 -8.84 12.54 -6.25
CA CYS A 140 -10.08 12.42 -7.01
C CYS A 140 -11.18 11.77 -6.18
N HIS A 141 -12.42 12.23 -6.36
CA HIS A 141 -13.60 11.60 -5.77
C HIS A 141 -14.00 10.35 -6.53
N ILE A 142 -14.40 9.32 -5.79
CA ILE A 142 -14.96 8.09 -6.33
C ILE A 142 -16.42 8.01 -5.90
N THR A 143 -17.34 8.14 -6.86
CA THR A 143 -18.76 7.94 -6.62
C THR A 143 -19.21 6.66 -7.30
N ARG A 144 -19.85 5.76 -6.55
CA ARG A 144 -20.28 4.46 -7.05
C ARG A 144 -21.77 4.26 -6.97
N ASN A 145 -22.38 3.87 -8.10
CA ASN A 145 -23.74 3.38 -8.20
C ASN A 145 -23.74 1.88 -8.52
N ARG A 146 -23.83 1.03 -7.50
CA ARG A 146 -23.80 -0.44 -7.68
C ARG A 146 -24.95 -0.95 -8.55
N LYS A 147 -26.15 -0.38 -8.41
CA LYS A 147 -27.35 -0.80 -9.18
C LYS A 147 -27.16 -0.53 -10.67
N ALA A 148 -26.58 0.61 -11.04
CA ALA A 148 -26.29 0.97 -12.42
C ALA A 148 -24.98 0.38 -12.94
N ARG A 149 -24.15 -0.20 -12.05
CA ARG A 149 -22.75 -0.63 -12.33
C ARG A 149 -21.90 0.51 -12.87
N GLU A 150 -22.13 1.70 -12.35
CA GLU A 150 -21.41 2.91 -12.70
C GLU A 150 -20.45 3.31 -11.58
N LEU A 151 -19.30 3.81 -12.00
CA LEU A 151 -18.32 4.43 -11.13
C LEU A 151 -17.83 5.71 -11.81
N LYS A 152 -17.91 6.83 -11.09
CA LYS A 152 -17.37 8.11 -11.54
C LYS A 152 -16.10 8.38 -10.75
N PHE A 153 -15.13 8.97 -11.44
CA PHE A 153 -13.83 9.33 -10.90
C PHE A 153 -13.53 10.75 -11.39
N ASP A 154 -13.65 11.75 -10.50
CA ASP A 154 -13.60 13.20 -10.79
C ASP A 154 -12.92 14.02 -9.67
#